data_e23b9a33abec10eb6aebbd8cb2d7ebe5
#
_entry.id   e23b9a33abec10eb6aebbd8cb2d7ebe5
#
_cell.length_a   1.000
_cell.length_b   1.000
_cell.length_c   1.000
_cell.angle_alpha   90.00
_cell.angle_beta   90.00
_cell.angle_gamma   90.00
#
_symmetry.space_group_name_H-M   'P 1'
#
loop_
_entity.id
_entity.type
_entity.pdbx_description
1 polymer ?
#
loop_
_entity_poly.entity_id
_entity_poly.type
_entity_poly.pdbx_seq_one_letter_code
_entity_poly.pdbx_strand_id
1 'polypeptide(L)'
;MQAMVLEELKSEWFEDARFMIQRLAASNDTITADDLRKVMRPAPVANWTGLAFTAAHKAGDIEWVRYVRSNNKTRRGGSVSEWRLKSEGVGNA
;
A
#
# COMPACT_ATOMS: atom_id res chain seq x y z
N MET A 1 -11.92 17.31 19.77
CA MET A 1 -10.65 16.81 20.23
C MET A 1 -10.33 15.45 19.65
N GLN A 2 -11.21 14.49 19.84
CA GLN A 2 -10.91 13.17 19.30
C GLN A 2 -10.84 13.14 17.80
N ALA A 3 -11.64 13.94 17.13
CA ALA A 3 -11.60 13.99 15.67
C ALA A 3 -10.25 14.48 15.19
N MET A 4 -9.66 15.45 15.90
CA MET A 4 -8.36 15.97 15.53
C MET A 4 -7.29 14.91 15.75
N VAL A 5 -7.40 14.17 16.85
CA VAL A 5 -6.45 13.12 17.13
C VAL A 5 -6.49 12.05 16.04
N LEU A 6 -7.69 11.70 15.60
CA LEU A 6 -7.84 10.69 14.54
C LEU A 6 -7.25 11.19 13.23
N GLU A 7 -7.44 12.48 12.93
CA GLU A 7 -6.87 13.04 11.71
C GLU A 7 -5.35 13.02 11.73
N GLU A 8 -4.76 13.32 12.88
CA GLU A 8 -3.32 13.28 13.00
C GLU A 8 -2.79 11.86 12.86
N LEU A 9 -3.48 10.89 13.47
CA LEU A 9 -3.08 9.50 13.35
C LEU A 9 -3.20 9.04 11.92
N LYS A 10 -4.23 9.51 11.22
CA LYS A 10 -4.43 9.13 9.83
C LYS A 10 -3.29 9.66 8.96
N SER A 11 -2.95 10.93 9.13
CA SER A 11 -1.87 11.53 8.35
C SER A 11 -0.55 10.81 8.57
N GLU A 12 -0.22 10.55 9.83
CA GLU A 12 1.03 9.86 10.15
C GLU A 12 1.04 8.47 9.57
N TRP A 13 -0.05 7.75 9.73
CA TRP A 13 -0.11 6.37 9.24
C TRP A 13 0.05 6.32 7.72
N PHE A 14 -0.65 7.24 7.01
CA PHE A 14 -0.57 7.23 5.54
C PHE A 14 0.80 7.68 5.03
N GLU A 15 1.46 8.61 5.71
CA GLU A 15 2.80 9.01 5.33
C GLU A 15 3.77 7.83 5.48
N ASP A 16 3.68 7.14 6.60
CA ASP A 16 4.54 6.01 6.85
C ASP A 16 4.25 4.87 5.88
N ALA A 17 2.96 4.64 5.59
CA ALA A 17 2.57 3.59 4.67
C ALA A 17 3.10 3.88 3.27
N ARG A 18 3.00 5.12 2.82
CA ARG A 18 3.51 5.49 1.51
C ARG A 18 5.01 5.25 1.42
N PHE A 19 5.74 5.63 2.47
CA PHE A 19 7.17 5.43 2.53
C PHE A 19 7.50 3.94 2.45
N MET A 20 6.78 3.11 3.20
CA MET A 20 7.02 1.68 3.20
C MET A 20 6.64 1.04 1.86
N ILE A 21 5.57 1.52 1.24
CA ILE A 21 5.18 1.01 -0.07
C ILE A 21 6.28 1.29 -1.08
N GLN A 22 6.85 2.48 -1.06
CA GLN A 22 7.94 2.83 -1.96
C GLN A 22 9.15 1.94 -1.72
N ARG A 23 9.50 1.70 -0.47
CA ARG A 23 10.64 0.85 -0.13
C ARG A 23 10.40 -0.60 -0.54
N LEU A 24 9.21 -1.10 -0.28
CA LEU A 24 8.89 -2.48 -0.65
C LEU A 24 8.93 -2.64 -2.16
N ALA A 25 8.37 -1.69 -2.89
CA ALA A 25 8.34 -1.76 -4.35
C ALA A 25 9.74 -1.67 -4.94
N ALA A 26 10.61 -0.90 -4.30
CA ALA A 26 11.98 -0.78 -4.77
C ALA A 26 12.80 -2.04 -4.52
N SER A 27 12.41 -2.82 -3.51
CA SER A 27 13.17 -4.00 -3.11
C SER A 27 12.60 -5.32 -3.63
N ASN A 28 11.41 -5.29 -4.21
CA ASN A 28 10.74 -6.50 -4.69
C ASN A 28 10.19 -6.27 -6.07
N ASP A 29 10.04 -7.33 -6.84
CA ASP A 29 9.46 -7.22 -8.18
C ASP A 29 8.02 -6.77 -8.10
N THR A 30 7.27 -7.32 -7.17
CA THR A 30 5.88 -6.94 -6.94
C THR A 30 5.57 -6.98 -5.46
N ILE A 31 4.53 -6.26 -5.06
CA ILE A 31 4.10 -6.22 -3.67
C ILE A 31 2.58 -6.23 -3.58
N THR A 32 2.08 -6.63 -2.42
CA THR A 32 0.65 -6.65 -2.15
C THR A 32 0.37 -6.00 -0.80
N ALA A 33 -0.90 -5.81 -0.49
CA ALA A 33 -1.29 -5.29 0.82
C ALA A 33 -0.82 -6.20 1.96
N ASP A 34 -0.73 -7.51 1.69
CA ASP A 34 -0.25 -8.44 2.71
C ASP A 34 1.21 -8.15 3.05
N ASP A 35 2.00 -7.76 2.06
CA ASP A 35 3.40 -7.40 2.31
C ASP A 35 3.49 -6.16 3.19
N LEU A 36 2.66 -5.17 2.94
CA LEU A 36 2.67 -3.96 3.75
C LEU A 36 2.27 -4.27 5.19
N ARG A 37 1.28 -5.15 5.37
CA ARG A 37 0.84 -5.50 6.72
C ARG A 37 1.92 -6.14 7.56
N LYS A 38 2.89 -6.79 6.92
CA LYS A 38 3.98 -7.44 7.64
C LYS A 38 4.99 -6.44 8.21
N VAL A 39 5.10 -5.28 7.60
CA VAL A 39 6.12 -4.30 7.99
C VAL A 39 5.55 -3.02 8.60
N MET A 40 4.25 -2.81 8.49
CA MET A 40 3.62 -1.63 9.05
C MET A 40 2.84 -1.98 10.30
N ARG A 41 2.76 -1.04 11.21
CA ARG A 41 1.88 -1.18 12.35
C ARG A 41 0.44 -1.25 11.84
N PRO A 42 -0.46 -1.93 12.56
CA PRO A 42 -1.83 -2.08 12.08
C PRO A 42 -2.51 -0.73 11.86
N ALA A 43 -3.29 -0.65 10.81
CA ALA A 43 -4.07 0.55 10.56
C ALA A 43 -5.23 0.61 11.55
N PRO A 44 -5.49 1.78 12.13
CA PRO A 44 -6.63 1.92 13.03
C PRO A 44 -7.97 1.61 12.35
N VAL A 45 -8.04 1.84 11.04
CA VAL A 45 -9.24 1.53 10.26
C VAL A 45 -8.84 0.53 9.19
N ALA A 46 -9.58 -0.56 9.09
CA ALA A 46 -9.19 -1.68 8.26
C ALA A 46 -8.94 -1.34 6.80
N ASN A 47 -9.72 -0.44 6.23
CA ASN A 47 -9.58 -0.14 4.81
C ASN A 47 -8.44 0.83 4.48
N TRP A 48 -7.73 1.33 5.48
CA TRP A 48 -6.64 2.26 5.22
C TRP A 48 -5.53 1.63 4.39
N THR A 49 -5.28 0.34 4.58
CA THR A 49 -4.23 -0.34 3.82
C THR A 49 -4.51 -0.25 2.31
N GLY A 50 -5.73 -0.56 1.92
CA GLY A 50 -6.10 -0.45 0.51
C GLY A 50 -6.06 0.98 0.00
N LEU A 51 -6.50 1.92 0.83
CA LEU A 51 -6.47 3.32 0.45
C LEU A 51 -5.04 3.83 0.27
N ALA A 52 -4.11 3.32 1.06
CA ALA A 52 -2.71 3.72 0.94
C ALA A 52 -2.15 3.30 -0.42
N PHE A 53 -2.47 2.10 -0.89
CA PHE A 53 -2.04 1.65 -2.20
C PHE A 53 -2.69 2.47 -3.31
N THR A 54 -3.97 2.81 -3.16
CA THR A 54 -4.66 3.64 -4.14
C THR A 54 -4.01 5.02 -4.21
N ALA A 55 -3.68 5.60 -3.06
CA ALA A 55 -3.04 6.90 -3.02
C ALA A 55 -1.65 6.87 -3.66
N ALA A 56 -0.88 5.82 -3.38
CA ALA A 56 0.45 5.66 -3.97
C ALA A 56 0.34 5.49 -5.49
N HIS A 57 -0.67 4.79 -5.95
CA HIS A 57 -0.91 4.62 -7.37
C HIS A 57 -1.25 5.96 -8.03
N LYS A 58 -2.12 6.73 -7.42
CA LYS A 58 -2.48 8.03 -7.96
C LYS A 58 -1.31 9.00 -7.98
N ALA A 59 -0.41 8.85 -7.02
CA ALA A 59 0.76 9.71 -6.95
C ALA A 59 1.84 9.28 -7.96
N GLY A 60 1.68 8.14 -8.59
CA GLY A 60 2.64 7.67 -9.57
C GLY A 60 3.80 6.88 -8.99
N ASP A 61 3.68 6.45 -7.73
CA ASP A 61 4.75 5.68 -7.09
C ASP A 61 4.79 4.25 -7.58
N ILE A 62 3.61 3.68 -7.81
CA ILE A 62 3.47 2.27 -8.18
C ILE A 62 2.47 2.14 -9.30
N GLU A 63 2.50 0.99 -9.97
CA GLU A 63 1.50 0.68 -10.99
C GLU A 63 0.92 -0.70 -10.73
N TRP A 64 -0.32 -0.88 -11.16
CA TRP A 64 -1.05 -2.13 -10.93
C TRP A 64 -0.58 -3.20 -11.92
N VAL A 65 -0.43 -4.42 -11.43
CA VAL A 65 0.00 -5.53 -12.26
C VAL A 65 -1.15 -6.49 -12.52
N ARG A 66 -1.72 -7.04 -11.47
CA ARG A 66 -2.79 -8.03 -11.62
C ARG A 66 -3.39 -8.34 -10.25
N TYR A 67 -4.44 -9.15 -10.24
CA TYR A 67 -4.99 -9.67 -9.00
C TYR A 67 -4.34 -11.01 -8.71
N VAL A 68 -4.03 -11.25 -7.45
CA VAL A 68 -3.47 -12.54 -7.01
C VAL A 68 -4.25 -12.99 -5.79
N ARG A 69 -4.09 -14.25 -5.44
CA ARG A 69 -4.77 -14.80 -4.27
C ARG A 69 -4.11 -14.25 -3.01
N SER A 70 -4.93 -13.78 -2.08
CA SER A 70 -4.42 -13.26 -0.84
C SER A 70 -4.00 -14.41 0.09
N ASN A 71 -2.89 -14.19 0.81
CA ASN A 71 -2.44 -15.14 1.82
C ASN A 71 -3.03 -14.79 3.18
N ASN A 72 -3.83 -13.73 3.25
CA ASN A 72 -4.43 -13.33 4.50
C ASN A 72 -5.57 -14.28 4.85
N LYS A 73 -5.47 -14.96 5.97
CA LYS A 73 -6.46 -15.94 6.37
C LYS A 73 -7.86 -15.36 6.52
N THR A 74 -7.95 -14.10 6.90
CA THR A 74 -9.26 -13.48 7.07
C THR A 74 -9.98 -13.25 5.76
N ARG A 75 -9.26 -13.31 4.63
CA ARG A 75 -9.88 -13.12 3.34
C ARG A 75 -10.36 -14.41 2.72
N ARG A 76 -10.02 -15.53 3.32
CA ARG A 76 -10.48 -16.84 2.88
C ARG A 76 -10.26 -17.06 1.38
N GLY A 77 -9.07 -16.70 0.91
CA GLY A 77 -8.75 -16.92 -0.48
C GLY A 77 -9.22 -15.84 -1.43
N GLY A 78 -9.63 -14.70 -0.89
CA GLY A 78 -10.01 -13.58 -1.74
C GLY A 78 -8.83 -13.03 -2.50
N SER A 79 -9.11 -12.20 -3.51
CA SER A 79 -8.07 -11.61 -4.33
C SER A 79 -7.49 -10.37 -3.71
N VAL A 80 -6.26 -10.08 -4.04
CA VAL A 80 -5.61 -8.85 -3.63
C VAL A 80 -4.83 -8.34 -4.85
N SER A 81 -4.73 -7.02 -4.97
CA SER A 81 -3.99 -6.43 -6.09
C SER A 81 -2.50 -6.57 -5.87
N GLU A 82 -1.80 -6.84 -6.96
CA GLU A 82 -0.35 -6.89 -6.96
C GLU A 82 0.16 -5.67 -7.68
N TRP A 83 1.12 -5.00 -7.09
CA TRP A 83 1.64 -3.73 -7.60
C TRP A 83 3.14 -3.82 -7.79
N ARG A 84 3.69 -2.90 -8.58
CA ARG A 84 5.14 -2.82 -8.75
C ARG A 84 5.55 -1.35 -8.82
N LEU A 85 6.83 -1.10 -8.61
CA LEU A 85 7.36 0.25 -8.71
C LEU A 85 7.14 0.75 -10.13
N LYS A 86 6.65 1.96 -10.26
CA LYS A 86 6.45 2.53 -11.57
C LYS A 86 7.78 2.99 -12.13
N SER A 87 8.09 2.52 -13.35
CA SER A 87 9.36 2.87 -14.00
C SER A 87 9.22 4.17 -14.71
N GLU A 88 9.14 5.25 -13.99
CA GLU A 88 8.96 6.50 -14.67
C GLU A 88 10.23 6.96 -15.28
N GLY A 89 10.14 7.65 -16.29
CA GLY A 89 11.26 8.25 -16.96
C GLY A 89 11.99 7.34 -17.87
N VAL A 90 11.93 6.10 -17.62
CA VAL A 90 12.67 5.19 -18.41
C VAL A 90 12.11 5.11 -19.77
N GLY A 91 10.86 4.94 -19.84
CA GLY A 91 10.22 4.83 -21.10
C GLY A 91 10.17 6.09 -21.84
N ASN A 92 10.33 7.15 -21.16
CA ASN A 92 10.22 8.37 -21.80
C ASN A 92 11.43 8.88 -22.24
N ALA A 93 12.43 8.31 -21.79
CA ALA A 93 13.72 8.82 -22.09
C ALA A 93 13.96 8.74 -23.54
#